data_f362241a3d8ced8889c23893d43f83a2
#
_entry.id   f362241a3d8ced8889c23893d43f83a2
#
_cell.length_a   1.000
_cell.length_b   1.000
_cell.length_c   1.000
_cell.angle_alpha   90.00
_cell.angle_beta   90.00
_cell.angle_gamma   90.00
#
_symmetry.space_group_name_H-M   'P 1'
#
loop_
_entity.id
_entity.type
_entity.pdbx_description
1 polymer ?
#
loop_
_entity_poly.entity_id
_entity_poly.type
_entity_poly.pdbx_seq_one_letter_code
_entity_poly.pdbx_strand_id
1 'polypeptide(L)' 'MLSFAKLEQLLEQKKLNKYFLRKNGINSTQLDKMLKTGDCGGKTIDKICKLLDCQPSDIMEYIPDESENSK' A
#
# COMPACT_ATOMS: atom_id res chain seq x y z
N MET A 1 -5.27 -6.77 10.37
CA MET A 1 -5.07 -6.78 8.92
C MET A 1 -4.24 -5.56 8.50
N LEU A 2 -3.53 -5.67 7.41
CA LEU A 2 -2.77 -4.53 6.90
C LEU A 2 -3.67 -3.64 6.04
N SER A 3 -3.50 -2.34 6.19
CA SER A 3 -4.26 -1.36 5.42
C SER A 3 -3.30 -0.49 4.62
N PHE A 4 -3.65 -0.23 3.38
CA PHE A 4 -2.86 0.63 2.50
C PHE A 4 -3.59 1.94 2.18
N ALA A 5 -4.51 2.34 3.04
CA ALA A 5 -5.19 3.61 2.87
C ALA A 5 -4.20 4.78 2.87
N LYS A 6 -3.13 4.65 3.65
CA LYS A 6 -2.09 5.67 3.67
C LYS A 6 -1.40 5.84 2.31
N LEU A 7 -1.27 4.73 1.58
CA LEU A 7 -0.69 4.79 0.24
C LEU A 7 -1.51 5.69 -0.68
N GLU A 8 -2.83 5.52 -0.65
CA GLU A 8 -3.71 6.33 -1.48
C GLU A 8 -3.63 7.80 -1.07
N GLN A 9 -3.59 8.07 0.23
CA GLN A 9 -3.44 9.43 0.73
C GLN A 9 -2.12 10.05 0.30
N LEU A 10 -1.04 9.27 0.37
CA LEU A 10 0.27 9.77 -0.02
C LEU A 10 0.33 10.09 -1.51
N LEU A 11 -0.26 9.23 -2.34
CA LEU A 11 -0.34 9.50 -3.77
C LEU A 11 -1.08 10.81 -4.04
N GLU A 12 -2.18 11.01 -3.34
CA GLU A 12 -2.97 12.22 -3.47
C GLU A 12 -2.16 13.45 -3.07
N GLN A 13 -1.44 13.36 -1.96
CA GLN A 13 -0.59 14.46 -1.50
C GLN A 13 0.49 14.83 -2.50
N LYS A 14 1.01 13.82 -3.20
CA LYS A 14 2.05 14.02 -4.21
C LYS A 14 1.46 14.31 -5.60
N LYS A 15 0.14 14.38 -5.68
CA LYS A 15 -0.58 14.59 -6.95
C LYS A 15 -0.29 13.49 -7.97
N LEU A 16 -0.17 12.27 -7.46
CA LEU A 16 0.04 11.08 -8.26
C LEU A 16 -1.19 10.18 -8.17
N ASN A 17 -1.22 9.13 -8.98
CA ASN A 17 -2.31 8.17 -8.94
C ASN A 17 -1.78 6.75 -9.13
N LYS A 18 -2.68 5.77 -9.11
CA LYS A 18 -2.29 4.37 -9.26
C LYS A 18 -1.64 4.11 -10.61
N TYR A 19 -1.99 4.86 -11.61
CA TYR A 19 -1.39 4.73 -12.93
C TYR A 19 0.13 4.96 -12.88
N PHE A 20 0.55 5.92 -12.06
CA PHE A 20 1.97 6.19 -11.87
C PHE A 20 2.72 4.93 -11.40
N LEU A 21 2.12 4.21 -10.45
CA LEU A 21 2.72 2.99 -9.92
C LEU A 21 2.79 1.91 -11.00
N ARG A 22 1.71 1.72 -11.74
CA ARG A 22 1.68 0.71 -12.81
C ARG A 22 2.69 1.03 -13.91
N LYS A 23 2.80 2.29 -14.26
CA LYS A 23 3.74 2.74 -15.27
C LYS A 23 5.18 2.45 -14.87
N ASN A 24 5.45 2.46 -13.58
CA ASN A 24 6.80 2.25 -13.05
C ASN A 24 7.06 0.81 -12.62
N GLY A 25 6.27 -0.13 -13.09
CA GLY A 25 6.56 -1.53 -12.91
C GLY A 25 5.79 -2.24 -11.82
N ILE A 26 4.84 -1.58 -11.19
CA ILE A 26 3.99 -2.22 -10.20
C ILE A 26 2.86 -2.93 -10.93
N ASN A 27 2.73 -4.23 -10.71
CA ASN A 27 1.69 -5.04 -11.34
C ASN A 27 0.32 -4.60 -10.85
N SER A 28 -0.62 -4.37 -11.77
CA SER A 28 -1.95 -3.89 -11.39
C SER A 28 -2.73 -4.89 -10.55
N THR A 29 -2.58 -6.18 -10.84
CA THR A 29 -3.21 -7.23 -10.04
C THR A 29 -2.68 -7.24 -8.62
N GLN A 30 -1.37 -7.08 -8.47
CA GLN A 30 -0.73 -7.02 -7.16
C GLN A 30 -1.20 -5.79 -6.40
N LEU A 31 -1.28 -4.66 -7.08
CA LEU A 31 -1.73 -3.41 -6.47
C LEU A 31 -3.18 -3.53 -5.99
N ASP A 32 -4.05 -4.11 -6.80
CA ASP A 32 -5.44 -4.32 -6.42
C ASP A 32 -5.55 -5.21 -5.19
N LYS A 33 -4.75 -6.27 -5.13
CA LYS A 33 -4.72 -7.16 -3.97
C LYS A 33 -4.30 -6.42 -2.72
N MET A 34 -3.26 -5.61 -2.82
CA MET A 34 -2.79 -4.82 -1.68
C MET A 34 -3.89 -3.93 -1.12
N LEU A 35 -4.57 -3.24 -2.01
CA LEU A 35 -5.58 -2.27 -1.59
C LEU A 35 -6.84 -2.93 -1.05
N LYS A 36 -7.16 -4.12 -1.54
CA LYS A 36 -8.38 -4.83 -1.11
C LYS A 36 -8.15 -5.69 0.12
N THR A 37 -7.07 -6.46 0.12
CA THR A 37 -6.86 -7.47 1.17
C THR A 37 -5.67 -7.19 2.06
N GLY A 38 -4.84 -6.22 1.71
CA GLY A 38 -3.61 -5.96 2.43
C GLY A 38 -2.52 -6.98 2.14
N ASP A 39 -2.73 -7.84 1.15
CA ASP A 39 -1.79 -8.89 0.79
C ASP A 39 -0.78 -8.38 -0.23
N CYS A 40 0.48 -8.33 0.14
CA CYS A 40 1.53 -7.85 -0.75
C CYS A 40 2.86 -8.51 -0.42
N GLY A 41 3.74 -8.51 -1.41
CA GLY A 41 5.09 -9.02 -1.21
C GLY A 41 6.04 -7.90 -0.80
N GLY A 42 7.10 -8.28 -0.11
CA GLY A 42 8.11 -7.32 0.32
C GLY A 42 8.75 -6.56 -0.83
N LYS A 43 8.90 -7.21 -1.97
CA LYS A 43 9.49 -6.57 -3.15
C LYS A 43 8.61 -5.44 -3.68
N THR A 44 7.30 -5.64 -3.62
CA THR A 44 6.36 -4.62 -4.07
C THR A 44 6.42 -3.40 -3.14
N ILE A 45 6.46 -3.65 -1.84
CA ILE A 45 6.58 -2.57 -0.86
C ILE A 45 7.87 -1.80 -1.07
N ASP A 46 8.97 -2.51 -1.26
CA ASP A 46 10.27 -1.89 -1.50
C ASP A 46 10.24 -0.99 -2.73
N LYS A 47 9.64 -1.48 -3.80
CA LYS A 47 9.51 -0.72 -5.04
C LYS A 47 8.72 0.57 -4.84
N ILE A 48 7.58 0.45 -4.16
CA ILE A 48 6.73 1.61 -3.92
C ILE A 48 7.45 2.63 -3.06
N CYS A 49 8.12 2.19 -2.02
CA CYS A 49 8.87 3.08 -1.16
C CYS A 49 9.96 3.82 -1.93
N LYS A 50 10.63 3.12 -2.82
CA LYS A 50 11.65 3.72 -3.66
C LYS A 50 11.07 4.78 -4.60
N LEU A 51 9.96 4.44 -5.24
CA LEU A 51 9.32 5.35 -6.18
C LEU A 51 8.81 6.61 -5.50
N LEU A 52 8.30 6.47 -4.29
CA LEU A 52 7.70 7.59 -3.56
C LEU A 52 8.66 8.22 -2.56
N ASP A 53 9.86 7.66 -2.44
CA ASP A 53 10.87 8.15 -1.50
C ASP A 53 10.29 8.24 -0.08
N CYS A 54 9.76 7.13 0.41
CA CYS A 54 9.11 7.09 1.70
C CYS A 54 9.40 5.78 2.43
N GLN A 55 8.94 5.69 3.66
CA GLN A 55 9.09 4.50 4.48
C GLN A 55 7.84 3.62 4.37
N PRO A 56 7.96 2.31 4.64
CA PRO A 56 6.78 1.44 4.63
C PRO A 56 5.66 1.93 5.54
N SER A 57 6.00 2.52 6.68
CA SER A 57 4.99 3.04 7.61
C SER A 57 4.21 4.22 7.04
N ASP A 58 4.72 4.83 5.97
CA ASP A 58 4.03 5.94 5.31
C ASP A 58 2.96 5.46 4.36
N ILE A 59 2.96 4.19 4.00
CA ILE A 59 2.02 3.65 3.02
C ILE A 59 1.14 2.54 3.58
N MET A 60 1.47 2.00 4.75
CA MET A 60 0.69 0.92 5.32
C MET A 60 0.63 1.01 6.84
N GLU A 61 -0.40 0.39 7.41
CA GLU A 61 -0.52 0.31 8.85
C GLU A 61 -1.27 -0.95 9.22
N TYR A 62 -1.07 -1.42 10.43
CA TYR A 62 -1.79 -2.58 10.93
C TYR A 62 -3.05 -2.13 11.65
N ILE A 63 -4.16 -2.71 11.26
CA ILE A 63 -5.44 -2.44 11.91
C ILE A 63 -5.87 -3.71 12.63
N PRO A 64 -5.98 -3.67 13.97
CA PRO A 64 -6.40 -4.85 14.72
C PRO A 64 -7.80 -5.29 14.31
N ASP A 65 -7.99 -6.59 14.25
CA ASP A 65 -9.30 -7.16 14.00
C ASP A 65 -10.09 -7.19 15.31
N GLU A 66 -11.19 -6.50 15.35
CA GLU A 66 -12.01 -6.42 16.55
C GLU A 66 -12.50 -7.77 17.02
N SER A 67 -12.77 -8.69 16.09
CA SER A 67 -13.21 -10.02 16.47
C SER A 67 -12.14 -10.78 17.23
N GLU A 68 -10.88 -10.49 16.98
CA GLU A 68 -9.78 -11.08 17.73
C GLU A 68 -9.66 -10.45 19.10
N ASN A 69 -9.91 -9.16 19.19
CA ASN A 69 -9.80 -8.42 20.44
C ASN A 69 -10.93 -8.76 21.42
N SER A 70 -12.01 -9.28 20.91
CA SER A 70 -13.15 -9.62 21.77
C SER A 70 -12.93 -10.88 22.59
N LYS A 71 -11.86 -11.56 22.41
CA LYS A 71 -11.56 -12.78 23.15
C LYS A 71 -10.99 -12.52 24.55
#